data_a1c21fedf56c1e535969e63ef8c68c28
#
_entry.id   a1c21fedf56c1e535969e63ef8c68c28
#
_cell.length_a   1.000
_cell.length_b   1.000
_cell.length_c   1.000
_cell.angle_alpha   90.00
_cell.angle_beta   90.00
_cell.angle_gamma   90.00
#
_symmetry.space_group_name_H-M   'P 1'
#
loop_
_entity.id
_entity.type
_entity.pdbx_description
1 polymer ?
#
loop_
_entity_poly.entity_id
_entity_poly.type
_entity_poly.pdbx_seq_one_letter_code
_entity_poly.pdbx_strand_id
1 'polypeptide(L)'
;MEAYATGVFRDSFRTAADLLPKVAGKIRELESGPSPLAFAKLAQPPALHWTLEEGTGGLQTDGVTTLLELHVLPLDSAGYSARELETLGHSLPGRVRVTGMVEDDIPLSSSRSQGHMAVSVPARRPRSWGTPRPGQLVEVRLYKTGQLSTRAMLPQDSMGPILDPNALPMQIAELLKFTGALNIITQDRIVLAAGVSEPAMTSIDTFDLRQSRHTASLAGFGRSFALRTEPDESVTLAALQAGADEVADHLARALIAHHPSAA
;
A
#
# COMPACT_ATOMS: atom_id res chain seq x y z
N MET A 1 17.11 -18.69 -26.55
CA MET A 1 16.21 -17.95 -27.46
C MET A 1 14.89 -17.70 -26.74
N GLU A 2 14.95 -17.10 -25.53
CA GLU A 2 13.81 -17.00 -24.60
C GLU A 2 13.54 -15.58 -24.06
N ALA A 3 14.01 -14.55 -24.76
CA ALA A 3 13.87 -13.16 -24.28
C ALA A 3 12.67 -12.41 -24.87
N TYR A 4 11.61 -13.09 -25.33
CA TYR A 4 10.58 -12.46 -26.16
C TYR A 4 9.15 -12.50 -25.62
N ALA A 5 8.97 -12.88 -24.38
CA ALA A 5 7.65 -12.87 -23.73
C ALA A 5 7.21 -11.50 -23.20
N THR A 6 8.02 -10.47 -23.34
CA THR A 6 7.72 -9.14 -22.77
C THR A 6 7.25 -8.17 -23.83
N GLY A 7 6.09 -8.41 -24.45
CA GLY A 7 5.30 -7.38 -25.14
C GLY A 7 5.99 -6.44 -26.13
N VAL A 8 7.19 -6.77 -26.62
CA VAL A 8 7.89 -5.94 -27.59
C VAL A 8 7.22 -6.09 -28.95
N PHE A 9 6.64 -5.00 -29.45
CA PHE A 9 6.09 -4.95 -30.80
C PHE A 9 7.19 -5.27 -31.83
N ARG A 10 6.99 -6.34 -32.59
CA ARG A 10 7.85 -6.72 -33.72
C ARG A 10 7.00 -6.91 -34.95
N ASP A 11 7.14 -6.00 -35.86
CA ASP A 11 6.59 -6.13 -37.20
C ASP A 11 7.61 -5.62 -38.22
N SER A 12 7.50 -6.08 -39.45
CA SER A 12 8.34 -5.63 -40.55
C SER A 12 7.70 -4.45 -41.24
N PHE A 13 8.47 -3.39 -41.46
CA PHE A 13 8.08 -2.24 -42.27
C PHE A 13 9.19 -1.88 -43.22
N ARG A 14 8.83 -1.41 -44.41
CA ARG A 14 9.79 -1.00 -45.45
C ARG A 14 9.94 0.50 -45.55
N THR A 15 8.93 1.24 -45.13
CA THR A 15 8.90 2.69 -45.18
C THR A 15 8.29 3.27 -43.88
N ALA A 16 8.56 4.54 -43.60
CA ALA A 16 7.92 5.25 -42.50
C ALA A 16 6.39 5.34 -42.66
N ALA A 17 5.90 5.36 -43.89
CA ALA A 17 4.46 5.35 -44.19
C ALA A 17 3.79 4.02 -43.80
N ASP A 18 4.53 2.91 -43.91
CA ASP A 18 4.04 1.57 -43.50
C ASP A 18 4.05 1.43 -41.94
N LEU A 19 4.99 2.09 -41.30
CA LEU A 19 5.15 2.02 -39.84
C LEU A 19 4.01 2.74 -39.08
N LEU A 20 3.65 3.95 -39.52
CA LEU A 20 2.66 4.79 -38.83
C LEU A 20 1.31 4.09 -38.60
N PRO A 21 0.64 3.46 -39.59
CA PRO A 21 -0.63 2.80 -39.37
C PRO A 21 -0.49 1.55 -38.47
N LYS A 22 0.65 0.84 -38.52
CA LYS A 22 0.92 -0.32 -37.67
C LYS A 22 1.11 0.08 -36.22
N VAL A 23 1.86 1.15 -35.96
CA VAL A 23 2.03 1.72 -34.62
C VAL A 23 0.70 2.26 -34.10
N ALA A 24 -0.04 3.03 -34.89
CA ALA A 24 -1.35 3.54 -34.52
C ALA A 24 -2.37 2.40 -34.25
N GLY A 25 -2.32 1.34 -35.07
CA GLY A 25 -3.14 0.15 -34.85
C GLY A 25 -2.81 -0.55 -33.54
N LYS A 26 -1.52 -0.68 -33.22
CA LYS A 26 -1.08 -1.32 -31.97
C LYS A 26 -1.38 -0.46 -30.74
N ILE A 27 -1.25 0.85 -30.86
CA ILE A 27 -1.66 1.78 -29.77
C ILE A 27 -3.16 1.63 -29.52
N ARG A 28 -4.01 1.64 -30.54
CA ARG A 28 -5.46 1.42 -30.38
C ARG A 28 -5.80 0.05 -29.80
N GLU A 29 -5.07 -0.99 -30.17
CA GLU A 29 -5.23 -2.34 -29.60
C GLU A 29 -4.86 -2.34 -28.10
N LEU A 30 -3.79 -1.64 -27.71
CA LEU A 30 -3.39 -1.47 -26.31
C LEU A 30 -4.39 -0.61 -25.53
N GLU A 31 -4.94 0.46 -26.15
CA GLU A 31 -5.98 1.29 -25.55
C GLU A 31 -7.34 0.58 -25.48
N SER A 32 -7.62 -0.35 -26.41
CA SER A 32 -8.87 -1.13 -26.45
C SER A 32 -8.75 -2.49 -25.78
N GLY A 33 -7.55 -2.88 -25.38
CA GLY A 33 -7.26 -4.13 -24.69
C GLY A 33 -7.94 -4.19 -23.32
N PRO A 34 -8.11 -5.37 -22.74
CA PRO A 34 -8.56 -5.49 -21.37
C PRO A 34 -7.65 -4.63 -20.49
N SER A 35 -8.25 -3.91 -19.55
CA SER A 35 -7.51 -3.10 -18.58
C SER A 35 -6.29 -3.88 -18.09
N PRO A 36 -5.07 -3.28 -18.08
CA PRO A 36 -3.89 -3.96 -17.54
C PRO A 36 -4.11 -4.44 -16.10
N LEU A 37 -5.16 -3.92 -15.44
CA LEU A 37 -5.60 -4.26 -14.09
C LEU A 37 -6.63 -5.38 -14.03
N ALA A 38 -6.57 -6.41 -14.81
CA ALA A 38 -7.57 -7.48 -14.83
C ALA A 38 -8.00 -7.92 -13.42
N PHE A 39 -9.11 -7.36 -12.94
CA PHE A 39 -9.73 -7.78 -11.68
C PHE A 39 -10.40 -9.13 -11.83
N ALA A 40 -10.27 -9.99 -10.84
CA ALA A 40 -10.97 -11.27 -10.80
C ALA A 40 -11.40 -11.59 -9.37
N LYS A 41 -12.70 -11.86 -9.22
CA LYS A 41 -13.28 -12.25 -7.94
C LYS A 41 -12.66 -13.57 -7.48
N LEU A 42 -12.34 -13.65 -6.20
CA LEU A 42 -11.83 -14.84 -5.56
C LEU A 42 -13.00 -15.70 -5.04
N ALA A 43 -12.86 -17.02 -5.18
CA ALA A 43 -13.83 -17.94 -4.61
C ALA A 43 -13.81 -17.90 -3.07
N GLN A 44 -12.66 -17.63 -2.50
CA GLN A 44 -12.45 -17.48 -1.06
C GLN A 44 -11.38 -16.41 -0.83
N PRO A 45 -11.68 -15.38 -0.01
CA PRO A 45 -10.70 -14.41 0.40
C PRO A 45 -9.54 -15.07 1.14
N PRO A 46 -8.28 -14.74 0.83
CA PRO A 46 -7.13 -15.25 1.55
C PRO A 46 -7.04 -14.62 2.94
N ALA A 47 -6.47 -15.36 3.89
CA ALA A 47 -6.15 -14.83 5.20
C ALA A 47 -4.98 -13.84 5.10
N LEU A 48 -5.16 -12.65 5.63
CA LEU A 48 -4.13 -11.61 5.72
C LEU A 48 -3.68 -11.44 7.18
N HIS A 49 -2.41 -11.12 7.36
CA HIS A 49 -1.87 -10.70 8.64
C HIS A 49 -2.16 -9.20 8.85
N TRP A 50 -2.98 -8.87 9.83
CA TRP A 50 -3.31 -7.51 10.23
C TRP A 50 -2.60 -7.13 11.52
N THR A 51 -2.19 -5.87 11.66
CA THR A 51 -1.42 -5.41 12.83
C THR A 51 -2.16 -5.61 14.13
N LEU A 52 -3.46 -5.35 14.16
CA LEU A 52 -4.28 -5.49 15.38
C LEU A 52 -4.33 -6.93 15.91
N GLU A 53 -4.20 -7.92 15.01
CA GLU A 53 -4.24 -9.34 15.39
C GLU A 53 -2.91 -9.83 15.96
N GLU A 54 -1.80 -9.20 15.55
CA GLU A 54 -0.45 -9.57 15.97
C GLU A 54 0.03 -8.83 17.22
N GLY A 55 -0.74 -7.85 17.69
CA GLY A 55 -0.29 -6.91 18.69
C GLY A 55 0.72 -5.89 18.14
N THR A 56 0.82 -4.75 18.76
CA THR A 56 1.75 -3.67 18.39
C THR A 56 3.19 -3.97 18.80
N GLY A 57 3.59 -5.24 18.85
CA GLY A 57 4.89 -5.67 19.36
C GLY A 57 6.06 -4.87 18.82
N GLY A 58 6.49 -3.87 19.57
CA GLY A 58 7.76 -3.19 19.36
C GLY A 58 7.74 -1.86 18.59
N LEU A 59 6.62 -1.42 18.03
CA LEU A 59 6.53 -0.07 17.50
C LEU A 59 6.44 0.93 18.67
N GLN A 60 7.57 1.51 19.04
CA GLN A 60 7.57 2.75 19.82
C GLN A 60 7.14 3.89 18.88
N THR A 61 5.84 3.95 18.61
CA THR A 61 5.25 5.02 17.78
C THR A 61 5.02 6.31 18.61
N ASP A 62 5.73 6.46 19.72
CA ASP A 62 5.68 7.68 20.54
C ASP A 62 4.26 8.26 20.70
N GLY A 63 3.25 7.39 20.87
CA GLY A 63 1.85 7.77 21.05
C GLY A 63 1.03 7.85 19.75
N VAL A 64 1.57 7.51 18.58
CA VAL A 64 0.78 7.34 17.35
C VAL A 64 0.39 5.88 17.22
N THR A 65 -0.89 5.59 17.41
CA THR A 65 -1.42 4.23 17.37
C THR A 65 -2.20 3.95 16.09
N THR A 66 -2.74 4.98 15.45
CA THR A 66 -3.59 4.85 14.27
C THR A 66 -2.79 5.06 12.99
N LEU A 67 -2.65 4.00 12.20
CA LEU A 67 -1.89 3.97 10.96
C LEU A 67 -2.77 3.48 9.81
N LEU A 68 -2.51 4.00 8.62
CA LEU A 68 -2.98 3.40 7.37
C LEU A 68 -2.12 2.17 7.07
N GLU A 69 -2.75 1.04 6.85
CA GLU A 69 -2.11 -0.23 6.47
C GLU A 69 -2.46 -0.58 5.03
N LEU A 70 -1.47 -0.92 4.24
CA LEU A 70 -1.64 -1.52 2.92
C LEU A 70 -1.01 -2.90 2.92
N HIS A 71 -1.75 -3.89 2.48
CA HIS A 71 -1.33 -5.28 2.38
C HIS A 71 -1.36 -5.74 0.93
N VAL A 72 -0.28 -6.39 0.51
CA VAL A 72 -0.14 -7.01 -0.80
C VAL A 72 0.22 -8.47 -0.59
N LEU A 73 -0.63 -9.37 -1.03
CA LEU A 73 -0.41 -10.82 -0.96
C LEU A 73 -0.34 -11.39 -2.38
N PRO A 74 0.79 -11.96 -2.81
CA PRO A 74 0.87 -12.68 -4.07
C PRO A 74 -0.04 -13.92 -4.02
N LEU A 75 -0.87 -14.09 -5.04
CA LEU A 75 -1.55 -15.37 -5.26
C LEU A 75 -0.53 -16.40 -5.72
N ASP A 76 -0.81 -17.66 -5.47
CA ASP A 76 0.03 -18.81 -5.88
C ASP A 76 1.48 -18.76 -5.32
N SER A 77 1.70 -17.95 -4.27
CA SER A 77 2.98 -17.93 -3.57
C SER A 77 3.06 -19.10 -2.60
N ALA A 78 4.12 -19.90 -2.72
CA ALA A 78 4.45 -20.91 -1.70
C ALA A 78 4.96 -20.28 -0.38
N GLY A 79 5.05 -18.94 -0.34
CA GLY A 79 5.69 -18.22 0.74
C GLY A 79 7.23 -18.35 0.71
N TYR A 80 7.86 -17.99 1.81
CA TYR A 80 9.31 -18.02 1.93
C TYR A 80 9.76 -19.06 2.95
N SER A 81 10.83 -19.79 2.63
CA SER A 81 11.58 -20.51 3.63
C SER A 81 12.22 -19.54 4.63
N ALA A 82 12.62 -20.02 5.79
CA ALA A 82 13.30 -19.18 6.80
C ALA A 82 14.57 -18.49 6.25
N ARG A 83 15.32 -19.18 5.39
CA ARG A 83 16.54 -18.66 4.77
C ARG A 83 16.25 -17.58 3.72
N GLU A 84 15.23 -17.78 2.89
CA GLU A 84 14.81 -16.78 1.88
C GLU A 84 14.29 -15.52 2.56
N LEU A 85 13.44 -15.69 3.58
CA LEU A 85 12.93 -14.57 4.36
C LEU A 85 14.06 -13.76 5.01
N GLU A 86 15.07 -14.45 5.56
CA GLU A 86 16.25 -13.81 6.14
C GLU A 86 17.06 -13.04 5.10
N THR A 87 17.31 -13.65 3.94
CA THR A 87 18.04 -13.00 2.84
C THR A 87 17.31 -11.75 2.33
N LEU A 88 15.99 -11.85 2.11
CA LEU A 88 15.16 -10.72 1.70
C LEU A 88 15.12 -9.65 2.80
N GLY A 89 14.96 -10.04 4.05
CA GLY A 89 14.94 -9.13 5.20
C GLY A 89 16.23 -8.33 5.37
N HIS A 90 17.38 -8.95 5.13
CA HIS A 90 18.66 -8.22 5.14
C HIS A 90 18.77 -7.18 4.01
N SER A 91 18.18 -7.44 2.85
CA SER A 91 18.17 -6.50 1.73
C SER A 91 17.10 -5.41 1.86
N LEU A 92 16.09 -5.61 2.70
CA LEU A 92 14.91 -4.76 2.81
C LEU A 92 15.25 -3.29 3.16
N PRO A 93 16.15 -2.98 4.13
CA PRO A 93 16.49 -1.58 4.40
C PRO A 93 17.09 -0.85 3.20
N GLY A 94 17.96 -1.53 2.44
CA GLY A 94 18.54 -0.98 1.22
C GLY A 94 17.48 -0.71 0.15
N ARG A 95 16.54 -1.64 -0.02
CA ARG A 95 15.42 -1.46 -0.95
C ARG A 95 14.52 -0.29 -0.56
N VAL A 96 14.20 -0.14 0.73
CA VAL A 96 13.43 1.01 1.25
C VAL A 96 14.14 2.32 0.93
N ARG A 97 15.46 2.39 1.09
CA ARG A 97 16.26 3.58 0.74
C ARG A 97 16.15 3.95 -0.75
N VAL A 98 16.33 2.97 -1.62
CA VAL A 98 16.35 3.19 -3.08
C VAL A 98 15.01 3.76 -3.60
N THR A 99 13.90 3.52 -2.90
CA THR A 99 12.60 4.09 -3.31
C THR A 99 12.51 5.61 -3.16
N GLY A 100 13.37 6.22 -2.34
CA GLY A 100 13.33 7.65 -2.03
C GLY A 100 12.19 8.09 -1.10
N MET A 101 11.37 7.17 -0.60
CA MET A 101 10.26 7.49 0.31
C MET A 101 10.75 7.85 1.72
N VAL A 102 11.96 7.43 2.07
CA VAL A 102 12.61 7.72 3.35
C VAL A 102 13.89 8.49 3.09
N GLU A 103 14.03 9.65 3.73
CA GLU A 103 15.23 10.51 3.63
C GLU A 103 16.48 9.73 4.13
N ASP A 104 17.64 9.95 3.49
CA ASP A 104 18.86 9.17 3.72
C ASP A 104 19.40 9.29 5.15
N ASP A 105 19.15 10.41 5.82
CA ASP A 105 19.61 10.70 7.18
C ASP A 105 18.72 10.07 8.28
N ILE A 106 17.56 9.52 7.92
CA ILE A 106 16.67 8.86 8.89
C ILE A 106 17.20 7.45 9.16
N PRO A 107 17.56 7.07 10.39
CA PRO A 107 18.01 5.72 10.70
C PRO A 107 16.85 4.72 10.50
N LEU A 108 17.13 3.58 9.84
CA LEU A 108 16.19 2.48 9.73
C LEU A 108 16.53 1.42 10.79
N SER A 109 15.50 0.89 11.43
CA SER A 109 15.64 -0.22 12.38
C SER A 109 15.07 -1.50 11.77
N SER A 110 15.83 -2.58 11.84
CA SER A 110 15.36 -3.89 11.39
C SER A 110 15.00 -4.76 12.59
N SER A 111 13.90 -5.47 12.49
CA SER A 111 13.48 -6.45 13.48
C SER A 111 13.12 -7.78 12.82
N ARG A 112 13.24 -8.86 13.58
CA ARG A 112 12.91 -10.21 13.13
C ARG A 112 11.98 -10.86 14.14
N SER A 113 10.95 -11.51 13.64
CA SER A 113 10.12 -12.44 14.38
C SER A 113 10.13 -13.82 13.73
N GLN A 114 9.42 -14.78 14.33
CA GLN A 114 9.33 -16.13 13.78
C GLN A 114 8.59 -16.17 12.43
N GLY A 115 7.70 -15.22 12.17
CA GLY A 115 6.82 -15.19 10.98
C GLY A 115 7.11 -14.05 10.00
N HIS A 116 7.91 -13.06 10.37
CA HIS A 116 8.18 -11.91 9.50
C HIS A 116 9.52 -11.22 9.80
N MET A 117 9.97 -10.46 8.82
CA MET A 117 11.03 -9.44 8.95
C MET A 117 10.39 -8.07 8.80
N ALA A 118 10.84 -7.10 9.57
CA ALA A 118 10.32 -5.74 9.47
C ALA A 118 11.45 -4.70 9.42
N VAL A 119 11.18 -3.60 8.72
CA VAL A 119 11.97 -2.38 8.73
C VAL A 119 11.09 -1.25 9.23
N SER A 120 11.49 -0.67 10.35
CA SER A 120 10.78 0.45 10.96
C SER A 120 11.51 1.76 10.69
N VAL A 121 10.72 2.78 10.39
CA VAL A 121 11.15 4.16 10.21
C VAL A 121 10.74 4.92 11.46
N PRO A 122 11.67 5.46 12.26
CA PRO A 122 11.30 6.20 13.45
C PRO A 122 10.45 7.41 13.05
N ALA A 123 9.32 7.57 13.73
CA ALA A 123 8.51 8.74 13.57
C ALA A 123 9.32 9.96 14.03
N ARG A 124 9.72 10.83 13.09
CA ARG A 124 10.32 12.11 13.47
C ARG A 124 9.26 12.92 14.17
N ARG A 125 9.40 13.11 15.46
CA ARG A 125 8.75 14.23 16.12
C ARG A 125 9.39 15.51 15.56
N PRO A 126 8.63 16.40 14.92
CA PRO A 126 9.15 17.73 14.66
C PRO A 126 9.60 18.31 16.02
N ARG A 127 10.75 18.94 16.07
CA ARG A 127 11.25 19.65 17.29
C ARG A 127 10.31 20.77 17.77
N SER A 128 9.34 21.11 16.98
CA SER A 128 8.21 21.98 17.29
C SER A 128 6.95 21.12 17.22
N TRP A 129 5.99 21.34 18.06
CA TRP A 129 4.65 20.74 18.20
C TRP A 129 3.91 20.42 16.88
N GLY A 130 4.63 20.01 15.85
CA GLY A 130 4.13 19.67 14.54
C GLY A 130 3.62 18.23 14.51
N THR A 131 2.45 18.07 13.94
CA THR A 131 1.87 16.77 13.57
C THR A 131 2.82 16.03 12.62
N PRO A 132 2.95 14.69 12.74
CA PRO A 132 3.65 13.87 11.76
C PRO A 132 3.16 14.17 10.35
N ARG A 133 4.04 14.15 9.37
CA ARG A 133 3.63 14.40 7.97
C ARG A 133 2.68 13.29 7.53
N PRO A 134 1.50 13.64 6.99
CA PRO A 134 0.62 12.65 6.38
C PRO A 134 1.37 11.81 5.36
N GLY A 135 1.08 10.50 5.32
CA GLY A 135 1.74 9.57 4.40
C GLY A 135 3.16 9.16 4.77
N GLN A 136 3.73 9.67 5.88
CA GLN A 136 5.06 9.22 6.31
C GLN A 136 5.06 7.72 6.58
N LEU A 137 5.95 7.00 5.88
CA LEU A 137 6.17 5.57 6.10
C LEU A 137 6.64 5.32 7.53
N VAL A 138 6.04 4.36 8.21
CA VAL A 138 6.37 3.95 9.58
C VAL A 138 7.01 2.58 9.60
N GLU A 139 6.52 1.65 8.79
CA GLU A 139 7.04 0.29 8.79
C GLU A 139 6.74 -0.43 7.47
N VAL A 140 7.64 -1.34 7.13
CA VAL A 140 7.47 -2.35 6.08
C VAL A 140 7.66 -3.72 6.71
N ARG A 141 6.72 -4.64 6.52
CA ARG A 141 6.84 -6.03 6.97
C ARG A 141 6.76 -6.99 5.79
N LEU A 142 7.68 -7.93 5.76
CA LEU A 142 7.66 -9.05 4.85
C LEU A 142 7.37 -10.32 5.65
N TYR A 143 6.26 -10.96 5.38
CA TYR A 143 5.82 -12.19 6.05
C TYR A 143 6.30 -13.43 5.35
N LYS A 144 6.45 -14.49 6.11
CA LYS A 144 6.79 -15.82 5.58
C LYS A 144 5.76 -16.32 4.57
N THR A 145 4.51 -15.89 4.66
CA THR A 145 3.44 -16.20 3.69
C THR A 145 3.64 -15.55 2.32
N GLY A 146 4.60 -14.63 2.17
CA GLY A 146 4.78 -13.82 0.98
C GLY A 146 4.07 -12.47 1.05
N GLN A 147 3.23 -12.25 2.07
CA GLN A 147 2.56 -10.96 2.26
C GLN A 147 3.59 -9.87 2.54
N LEU A 148 3.42 -8.75 1.85
CA LEU A 148 4.14 -7.51 2.09
C LEU A 148 3.16 -6.47 2.63
N SER A 149 3.46 -5.93 3.80
CA SER A 149 2.62 -4.92 4.45
C SER A 149 3.39 -3.64 4.65
N THR A 150 2.79 -2.52 4.30
CA THR A 150 3.33 -1.18 4.52
C THR A 150 2.40 -0.40 5.42
N ARG A 151 2.97 0.41 6.30
CA ARG A 151 2.23 1.24 7.24
C ARG A 151 2.70 2.67 7.15
N ALA A 152 1.75 3.59 7.11
CA ALA A 152 2.02 5.02 7.03
C ALA A 152 1.12 5.80 7.99
N MET A 153 1.55 7.00 8.34
CA MET A 153 0.78 7.89 9.18
C MET A 153 -0.41 8.47 8.43
N LEU A 154 -1.57 8.45 9.09
CA LEU A 154 -2.72 9.24 8.66
C LEU A 154 -2.52 10.73 9.00
N PRO A 155 -3.15 11.64 8.25
CA PRO A 155 -3.34 13.02 8.71
C PRO A 155 -3.99 13.04 10.08
N GLN A 156 -3.51 13.91 10.97
CA GLN A 156 -4.10 14.05 12.29
C GLN A 156 -4.04 15.50 12.75
N ASP A 157 -4.98 15.87 13.57
CA ASP A 157 -5.00 17.13 14.31
C ASP A 157 -5.12 16.89 15.82
N SER A 158 -5.45 17.93 16.60
CA SER A 158 -5.63 17.81 18.05
C SER A 158 -6.80 16.90 18.46
N MET A 159 -7.73 16.62 17.56
CA MET A 159 -8.91 15.79 17.77
C MET A 159 -8.72 14.34 17.33
N GLY A 160 -7.58 14.01 16.72
CA GLY A 160 -7.24 12.65 16.31
C GLY A 160 -7.01 12.48 14.80
N PRO A 161 -6.84 11.22 14.35
CA PRO A 161 -6.59 10.88 12.96
C PRO A 161 -7.78 11.20 12.04
N ILE A 162 -7.47 11.52 10.80
CA ILE A 162 -8.44 11.93 9.78
C ILE A 162 -8.32 11.03 8.56
N LEU A 163 -9.44 10.46 8.13
CA LEU A 163 -9.59 9.90 6.80
C LEU A 163 -10.10 11.00 5.88
N ASP A 164 -9.17 11.66 5.19
CA ASP A 164 -9.52 12.70 4.23
C ASP A 164 -9.90 12.07 2.89
N PRO A 165 -11.16 12.16 2.44
CA PRO A 165 -11.61 11.53 1.19
C PRO A 165 -10.83 12.01 -0.04
N ASN A 166 -10.26 13.20 0.00
CA ASN A 166 -9.50 13.78 -1.11
C ASN A 166 -8.02 13.35 -1.10
N ALA A 167 -7.45 13.15 0.08
CA ALA A 167 -6.04 12.82 0.24
C ALA A 167 -5.79 11.30 0.36
N LEU A 168 -6.73 10.53 0.88
CA LEU A 168 -6.59 9.09 1.11
C LEU A 168 -6.25 8.30 -0.16
N PRO A 169 -6.90 8.55 -1.33
CA PRO A 169 -6.52 7.85 -2.56
C PRO A 169 -5.05 8.06 -2.93
N MET A 170 -4.58 9.30 -2.85
CA MET A 170 -3.19 9.62 -3.15
C MET A 170 -2.20 8.93 -2.19
N GLN A 171 -2.51 8.89 -0.89
CA GLN A 171 -1.69 8.20 0.11
C GLN A 171 -1.60 6.69 -0.17
N ILE A 172 -2.73 6.06 -0.52
CA ILE A 172 -2.75 4.63 -0.89
C ILE A 172 -1.97 4.40 -2.19
N ALA A 173 -2.12 5.28 -3.19
CA ALA A 173 -1.40 5.18 -4.45
C ALA A 173 0.13 5.29 -4.25
N GLU A 174 0.58 6.20 -3.40
CA GLU A 174 2.00 6.31 -3.04
C GLU A 174 2.52 5.04 -2.36
N LEU A 175 1.75 4.44 -1.46
CA LEU A 175 2.11 3.17 -0.82
C LEU A 175 2.13 2.00 -1.82
N LEU A 176 1.21 1.95 -2.78
CA LEU A 176 1.21 0.96 -3.86
C LEU A 176 2.47 1.10 -4.73
N LYS A 177 2.76 2.30 -5.20
CA LYS A 177 3.96 2.61 -6.01
C LYS A 177 5.25 2.29 -5.24
N PHE A 178 5.31 2.67 -3.96
CA PHE A 178 6.41 2.31 -3.07
C PHE A 178 6.57 0.79 -2.96
N THR A 179 5.49 0.07 -2.70
CA THR A 179 5.49 -1.40 -2.59
C THR A 179 5.99 -2.07 -3.86
N GLY A 180 5.56 -1.57 -5.02
CA GLY A 180 6.06 -2.00 -6.33
C GLY A 180 7.55 -1.74 -6.52
N ALA A 181 8.03 -0.56 -6.10
CA ALA A 181 9.44 -0.17 -6.21
C ALA A 181 10.39 -1.01 -5.32
N LEU A 182 9.88 -1.64 -4.25
CA LEU A 182 10.67 -2.59 -3.45
C LEU A 182 11.12 -3.82 -4.26
N ASN A 183 10.42 -4.14 -5.35
CA ASN A 183 10.74 -5.23 -6.27
C ASN A 183 10.92 -6.59 -5.55
N ILE A 184 10.00 -6.90 -4.64
CA ILE A 184 9.99 -8.15 -3.87
C ILE A 184 8.95 -9.10 -4.44
N ILE A 185 7.80 -8.58 -4.87
CA ILE A 185 6.69 -9.35 -5.43
C ILE A 185 6.95 -9.53 -6.93
N THR A 186 6.95 -10.77 -7.37
CA THR A 186 7.23 -11.15 -8.77
C THR A 186 6.09 -11.92 -9.44
N GLN A 187 5.06 -12.27 -8.69
CA GLN A 187 3.87 -12.97 -9.17
C GLN A 187 2.96 -12.01 -9.95
N ASP A 188 2.39 -12.50 -11.05
CA ASP A 188 1.52 -11.68 -11.92
C ASP A 188 0.19 -11.30 -11.26
N ARG A 189 -0.29 -12.13 -10.31
CA ARG A 189 -1.57 -11.93 -9.61
C ARG A 189 -1.33 -11.65 -8.14
N ILE A 190 -1.94 -10.59 -7.65
CA ILE A 190 -1.86 -10.16 -6.27
C ILE A 190 -3.25 -9.87 -5.71
N VAL A 191 -3.37 -9.98 -4.41
CA VAL A 191 -4.52 -9.51 -3.64
C VAL A 191 -4.09 -8.27 -2.87
N LEU A 192 -4.96 -7.28 -2.85
CA LEU A 192 -4.73 -6.01 -2.18
C LEU A 192 -5.78 -5.80 -1.10
N ALA A 193 -5.37 -5.29 0.03
CA ALA A 193 -6.28 -4.79 1.05
C ALA A 193 -5.68 -3.59 1.76
N ALA A 194 -6.54 -2.66 2.14
CA ALA A 194 -6.18 -1.52 2.97
C ALA A 194 -6.95 -1.57 4.29
N GLY A 195 -6.37 -1.01 5.32
CA GLY A 195 -7.01 -0.93 6.64
C GLY A 195 -6.48 0.22 7.47
N VAL A 196 -7.11 0.43 8.60
CA VAL A 196 -6.68 1.41 9.60
C VAL A 196 -6.52 0.69 10.91
N SER A 197 -5.30 0.74 11.47
CA SER A 197 -5.05 0.23 12.82
C SER A 197 -5.70 1.15 13.85
N GLU A 198 -6.34 0.57 14.86
CA GLU A 198 -6.98 1.31 15.96
C GLU A 198 -7.88 2.47 15.49
N PRO A 199 -8.94 2.22 14.70
CA PRO A 199 -9.73 3.26 14.05
C PRO A 199 -10.68 4.02 15.01
N ALA A 200 -10.71 3.68 16.30
CA ALA A 200 -11.70 4.18 17.28
C ALA A 200 -11.80 5.72 17.37
N MET A 201 -10.71 6.43 17.11
CA MET A 201 -10.65 7.90 17.14
C MET A 201 -10.58 8.53 15.74
N THR A 202 -10.72 7.72 14.71
CA THR A 202 -10.66 8.19 13.33
C THR A 202 -11.97 8.86 12.95
N SER A 203 -11.90 9.94 12.20
CA SER A 203 -13.07 10.61 11.61
C SER A 203 -12.88 10.83 10.12
N ILE A 204 -13.99 10.89 9.38
CA ILE A 204 -14.00 11.30 7.97
C ILE A 204 -14.13 12.81 7.95
N ASP A 205 -13.12 13.51 7.45
CA ASP A 205 -13.10 14.97 7.32
C ASP A 205 -11.98 15.41 6.37
N THR A 206 -11.97 16.67 5.95
CA THR A 206 -10.88 17.26 5.20
C THR A 206 -9.78 17.73 6.15
N PHE A 207 -8.54 17.33 5.87
CA PHE A 207 -7.39 17.75 6.65
C PHE A 207 -6.88 19.12 6.23
N ASP A 208 -6.84 20.07 7.17
CA ASP A 208 -6.23 21.38 6.98
C ASP A 208 -5.09 21.59 7.98
N LEU A 209 -3.87 21.78 7.48
CA LEU A 209 -2.69 22.08 8.31
C LEU A 209 -2.83 23.36 9.15
N ARG A 210 -3.71 24.28 8.75
CA ARG A 210 -3.85 25.60 9.36
C ARG A 210 -5.00 25.66 10.39
N GLN A 211 -5.91 24.69 10.34
CA GLN A 211 -7.10 24.69 11.17
C GLN A 211 -7.27 23.30 11.80
N SER A 212 -7.30 23.29 13.12
CA SER A 212 -7.74 22.10 13.87
C SER A 212 -9.26 22.06 13.89
N ARG A 213 -9.83 20.88 13.77
CA ARG A 213 -11.28 20.70 13.91
C ARG A 213 -11.73 21.15 15.31
N HIS A 214 -12.94 21.64 15.40
CA HIS A 214 -13.58 22.01 16.67
C HIS A 214 -14.49 20.90 17.21
N THR A 215 -14.81 19.90 16.37
CA THR A 215 -15.65 18.77 16.74
C THR A 215 -15.04 17.49 16.18
N ALA A 216 -15.09 16.41 16.96
CA ALA A 216 -14.73 15.06 16.51
C ALA A 216 -16.01 14.23 16.47
N SER A 217 -16.11 13.35 15.44
CA SER A 217 -17.15 12.33 15.45
C SER A 217 -16.80 11.25 16.47
N LEU A 218 -17.69 11.04 17.44
CA LEU A 218 -17.54 9.97 18.44
C LEU A 218 -18.22 8.67 17.98
N ALA A 219 -18.53 8.51 16.71
CA ALA A 219 -19.28 7.37 16.19
C ALA A 219 -18.63 6.00 16.52
N GLY A 220 -17.30 5.97 16.64
CA GLY A 220 -16.53 4.78 17.04
C GLY A 220 -16.13 4.74 18.52
N PHE A 221 -16.45 5.77 19.32
CA PHE A 221 -15.96 5.84 20.68
C PHE A 221 -16.54 4.73 21.56
N GLY A 222 -15.67 3.99 22.23
CA GLY A 222 -16.06 2.87 23.09
C GLY A 222 -16.47 1.59 22.36
N ARG A 223 -16.40 1.54 21.04
CA ARG A 223 -16.60 0.33 20.24
C ARG A 223 -15.30 -0.07 19.55
N SER A 224 -14.92 -1.32 19.71
CA SER A 224 -13.87 -1.90 18.85
C SER A 224 -14.49 -2.28 17.52
N PHE A 225 -14.02 -1.68 16.43
CA PHE A 225 -14.39 -2.09 15.08
C PHE A 225 -13.12 -2.20 14.22
N ALA A 226 -13.17 -3.05 13.23
CA ALA A 226 -12.10 -3.14 12.24
C ALA A 226 -12.49 -2.32 11.03
N LEU A 227 -11.63 -1.39 10.63
CA LEU A 227 -11.79 -0.62 9.42
C LEU A 227 -10.84 -1.18 8.36
N ARG A 228 -11.39 -2.03 7.48
CA ARG A 228 -10.61 -2.83 6.52
C ARG A 228 -11.41 -3.02 5.24
N THR A 229 -10.72 -3.11 4.12
CA THR A 229 -11.29 -3.60 2.87
C THR A 229 -11.27 -5.13 2.85
N GLU A 230 -12.22 -5.74 2.20
CA GLU A 230 -12.22 -7.19 2.01
C GLU A 230 -11.30 -7.57 0.85
N PRO A 231 -10.40 -8.55 1.02
CA PRO A 231 -9.50 -9.03 -0.03
C PRO A 231 -10.20 -10.08 -0.91
N ASP A 232 -11.35 -9.74 -1.50
CA ASP A 232 -12.21 -10.64 -2.26
C ASP A 232 -11.93 -10.67 -3.76
N GLU A 233 -11.05 -9.79 -4.23
CA GLU A 233 -10.61 -9.71 -5.61
C GLU A 233 -9.08 -9.80 -5.73
N SER A 234 -8.63 -10.42 -6.80
CA SER A 234 -7.23 -10.35 -7.23
C SER A 234 -7.09 -9.41 -8.42
N VAL A 235 -5.92 -8.82 -8.54
CA VAL A 235 -5.57 -7.87 -9.60
C VAL A 235 -4.19 -8.20 -10.14
N THR A 236 -3.84 -7.72 -11.32
CA THR A 236 -2.50 -7.90 -11.86
C THR A 236 -1.46 -7.09 -11.11
N LEU A 237 -0.20 -7.48 -11.18
CA LEU A 237 0.94 -6.76 -10.58
C LEU A 237 1.03 -5.30 -11.05
N ALA A 238 0.46 -4.97 -12.22
CA ALA A 238 0.39 -3.60 -12.74
C ALA A 238 -0.30 -2.61 -11.76
N ALA A 239 -1.14 -3.11 -10.84
CA ALA A 239 -1.76 -2.33 -9.77
C ALA A 239 -0.77 -1.62 -8.86
N LEU A 240 0.45 -2.13 -8.73
CA LEU A 240 1.50 -1.52 -7.90
C LEU A 240 2.22 -0.35 -8.60
N GLN A 241 2.00 -0.15 -9.89
CA GLN A 241 2.69 0.88 -10.68
C GLN A 241 1.70 1.64 -11.57
N ALA A 242 1.48 1.16 -12.79
CA ALA A 242 0.68 1.86 -13.79
C ALA A 242 -0.80 2.04 -13.38
N GLY A 243 -1.36 1.10 -12.62
CA GLY A 243 -2.74 1.14 -12.15
C GLY A 243 -2.92 1.59 -10.71
N ALA A 244 -1.87 2.08 -10.06
CA ALA A 244 -1.90 2.39 -8.63
C ALA A 244 -2.99 3.41 -8.27
N ASP A 245 -3.20 4.42 -9.09
CA ASP A 245 -4.17 5.48 -8.83
C ASP A 245 -5.62 4.95 -8.88
N GLU A 246 -5.95 4.11 -9.88
CA GLU A 246 -7.28 3.49 -10.04
C GLU A 246 -7.59 2.56 -8.87
N VAL A 247 -6.63 1.71 -8.49
CA VAL A 247 -6.79 0.79 -7.36
C VAL A 247 -6.88 1.53 -6.04
N ALA A 248 -6.09 2.58 -5.87
CA ALA A 248 -6.12 3.40 -4.66
C ALA A 248 -7.48 4.09 -4.46
N ASP A 249 -8.08 4.60 -5.53
CA ASP A 249 -9.42 5.17 -5.51
C ASP A 249 -10.47 4.13 -5.07
N HIS A 250 -10.34 2.90 -5.53
CA HIS A 250 -11.23 1.80 -5.13
C HIS A 250 -11.09 1.48 -3.64
N LEU A 251 -9.86 1.26 -3.17
CA LEU A 251 -9.58 0.94 -1.77
C LEU A 251 -9.98 2.08 -0.82
N ALA A 252 -9.71 3.32 -1.19
CA ALA A 252 -10.09 4.49 -0.39
C ALA A 252 -11.61 4.61 -0.23
N ARG A 253 -12.36 4.46 -1.33
CA ARG A 253 -13.83 4.48 -1.29
C ARG A 253 -14.39 3.35 -0.43
N ALA A 254 -13.84 2.16 -0.52
CA ALA A 254 -14.25 1.03 0.30
C ALA A 254 -13.99 1.28 1.79
N LEU A 255 -12.81 1.81 2.16
CA LEU A 255 -12.50 2.18 3.55
C LEU A 255 -13.47 3.23 4.09
N ILE A 256 -13.73 4.30 3.32
CA ILE A 256 -14.66 5.35 3.72
C ILE A 256 -16.07 4.79 3.92
N ALA A 257 -16.54 3.93 2.99
CA ALA A 257 -17.88 3.33 3.07
C ALA A 257 -18.04 2.40 4.30
N HIS A 258 -16.98 1.77 4.76
CA HIS A 258 -17.00 0.90 5.94
C HIS A 258 -16.87 1.68 7.26
N HIS A 259 -16.61 2.98 7.22
CA HIS A 259 -16.50 3.78 8.44
C HIS A 259 -17.87 4.05 9.06
N PRO A 260 -18.05 3.88 10.38
CA PRO A 260 -19.36 4.02 11.04
C PRO A 260 -20.05 5.39 10.86
N SER A 261 -19.28 6.42 10.54
CA SER A 261 -19.84 7.78 10.28
C SER A 261 -20.32 7.96 8.85
N ALA A 262 -20.12 6.99 7.96
CA ALA A 262 -20.60 7.06 6.57
C ALA A 262 -22.03 6.51 6.41
N ALA A 263 -22.60 5.89 7.45
CA ALA A 263 -23.90 5.24 7.47
C ALA A 263 -25.05 6.22 7.79
#